data_e6dac09158ea7afcfc5cfb76b7f87bbe
#
_entry.id   e6dac09158ea7afcfc5cfb76b7f87bbe
#
_cell.length_a   1.000
_cell.length_b   1.000
_cell.length_c   1.000
_cell.angle_alpha   90.00
_cell.angle_beta   90.00
_cell.angle_gamma   90.00
#
_symmetry.space_group_name_H-M   'P 1'
#
loop_
_entity.id
_entity.type
_entity.pdbx_description
1 polymer ?
#
loop_
_entity_poly.entity_id
_entity_poly.type
_entity_poly.pdbx_seq_one_letter_code
_entity_poly.pdbx_strand_id
1 'polypeptide(L)'
;MLRDNEIIEPILENLHMPELVEELNVRLKQEQRLRHEFYEKIQPGDKWEFINGKIVMHSPAKEKHTVARQRLDYLLQTYTSINDLGQVRSETSLVALTRNDYLPDILFFTKERAVVIHPDTWKYPIPDFVVEILSDSTASTDRGIKKEDYAAHGAKEYWLVDPDSQLVEQYLLDEAKKEFWLFTKKTVSDNIECKTIEGLRFPVAAIFDEPIKMQVVREWLK
;
A
#
# COMPACT_ATOMS: atom_id res chain seq x y z
N MET A 1 -2.45 20.47 -0.06
CA MET A 1 -3.41 21.50 0.40
C MET A 1 -4.74 20.79 0.47
N LEU A 2 -5.36 20.68 1.63
CA LEU A 2 -6.66 20.04 1.81
C LEU A 2 -7.64 20.65 0.82
N ARG A 3 -8.65 19.90 0.34
CA ARG A 3 -9.81 20.46 -0.38
C ARG A 3 -10.64 21.28 0.62
N ASP A 4 -10.09 22.42 1.00
CA ASP A 4 -10.33 23.05 2.29
C ASP A 4 -11.68 23.74 2.37
N ASN A 5 -12.25 24.21 1.24
CA ASN A 5 -13.43 25.02 1.28
C ASN A 5 -14.72 24.27 1.61
N GLU A 6 -14.86 23.02 1.16
CA GLU A 6 -16.11 22.26 1.40
C GLU A 6 -16.22 21.72 2.84
N ILE A 7 -15.08 21.48 3.50
CA ILE A 7 -15.05 20.91 4.86
C ILE A 7 -14.81 21.99 5.91
N ILE A 8 -13.89 22.91 5.64
CA ILE A 8 -13.45 23.90 6.62
C ILE A 8 -14.40 25.09 6.70
N GLU A 9 -14.88 25.61 5.55
CA GLU A 9 -15.79 26.75 5.54
C GLU A 9 -17.05 26.55 6.41
N PRO A 10 -17.76 25.41 6.36
CA PRO A 10 -18.89 25.17 7.26
C PRO A 10 -18.51 25.16 8.75
N ILE A 11 -17.27 24.81 9.09
CA ILE A 11 -16.78 24.87 10.48
C ILE A 11 -16.48 26.30 10.88
N LEU A 12 -15.85 27.08 10.00
CA LEU A 12 -15.48 28.48 10.26
C LEU A 12 -16.73 29.38 10.43
N GLU A 13 -17.81 29.09 9.68
CA GLU A 13 -19.08 29.82 9.79
C GLU A 13 -19.98 29.35 10.95
N ASN A 14 -19.60 28.28 11.66
CA ASN A 14 -20.40 27.71 12.74
C ASN A 14 -20.30 28.54 14.02
N LEU A 15 -21.43 28.89 14.63
CA LEU A 15 -21.48 29.64 15.91
C LEU A 15 -20.75 28.89 17.05
N HIS A 16 -20.67 27.55 16.98
CA HIS A 16 -19.98 26.69 17.95
C HIS A 16 -18.59 26.29 17.49
N MET A 17 -17.97 27.03 16.56
CA MET A 17 -16.62 26.72 16.06
C MET A 17 -15.59 26.51 17.16
N PRO A 18 -15.51 27.36 18.23
CA PRO A 18 -14.54 27.13 19.29
C PRO A 18 -14.71 25.78 20.00
N GLU A 19 -15.94 25.39 20.31
CA GLU A 19 -16.27 24.12 20.95
C GLU A 19 -15.96 22.93 20.03
N LEU A 20 -16.25 23.05 18.74
CA LEU A 20 -15.93 22.01 17.73
C LEU A 20 -14.43 21.81 17.60
N VAL A 21 -13.64 22.88 17.57
CA VAL A 21 -12.18 22.82 17.51
C VAL A 21 -11.61 22.16 18.75
N GLU A 22 -12.13 22.48 19.93
CA GLU A 22 -11.69 21.85 21.18
C GLU A 22 -12.03 20.34 21.19
N GLU A 23 -13.24 19.96 20.77
CA GLU A 23 -13.63 18.55 20.66
C GLU A 23 -12.73 17.79 19.67
N LEU A 24 -12.43 18.38 18.50
CA LEU A 24 -11.52 17.77 17.52
C LEU A 24 -10.11 17.60 18.09
N ASN A 25 -9.60 18.58 18.83
CA ASN A 25 -8.30 18.48 19.48
C ASN A 25 -8.27 17.39 20.55
N VAL A 26 -9.33 17.23 21.34
CA VAL A 26 -9.44 16.17 22.34
C VAL A 26 -9.43 14.80 21.66
N ARG A 27 -10.22 14.62 20.58
CA ARG A 27 -10.26 13.37 19.81
C ARG A 27 -8.91 13.05 19.17
N LEU A 28 -8.24 14.03 18.59
CA LEU A 28 -6.92 13.85 17.99
C LEU A 28 -5.87 13.41 19.03
N LYS A 29 -5.84 14.06 20.20
CA LYS A 29 -4.95 13.66 21.30
C LYS A 29 -5.25 12.23 21.79
N GLN A 30 -6.52 11.87 21.88
CA GLN A 30 -6.92 10.49 22.23
C GLN A 30 -6.44 9.49 21.20
N GLU A 31 -6.61 9.77 19.89
CA GLU A 31 -6.13 8.92 18.81
C GLU A 31 -4.62 8.75 18.83
N GLN A 32 -3.87 9.84 19.04
CA GLN A 32 -2.41 9.80 19.19
C GLN A 32 -1.98 8.91 20.37
N ARG A 33 -2.69 8.97 21.50
CA ARG A 33 -2.43 8.08 22.64
C ARG A 33 -2.69 6.62 22.29
N LEU A 34 -3.83 6.31 21.63
CA LEU A 34 -4.16 4.95 21.19
C LEU A 34 -3.13 4.42 20.18
N ARG A 35 -2.63 5.28 19.30
CA ARG A 35 -1.56 4.91 18.36
C ARG A 35 -0.24 4.62 19.07
N HIS A 36 0.09 5.38 20.12
CA HIS A 36 1.25 5.08 20.95
C HIS A 36 1.12 3.74 21.67
N GLU A 37 -0.04 3.47 22.26
CA GLU A 37 -0.35 2.16 22.87
C GLU A 37 -0.30 1.00 21.86
N PHE A 38 -0.70 1.24 20.61
CA PHE A 38 -0.56 0.28 19.52
C PHE A 38 0.92 -0.06 19.27
N TYR A 39 1.80 0.95 19.21
CA TYR A 39 3.23 0.73 19.03
C TYR A 39 3.90 -0.02 20.19
N GLU A 40 3.38 0.13 21.41
CA GLU A 40 3.88 -0.62 22.57
C GLU A 40 3.41 -2.08 22.59
N LYS A 41 2.28 -2.38 21.97
CA LYS A 41 1.66 -3.71 22.00
C LYS A 41 2.04 -4.59 20.82
N ILE A 42 2.26 -4.00 19.63
CA ILE A 42 2.55 -4.76 18.41
C ILE A 42 3.86 -5.52 18.54
N GLN A 43 3.84 -6.80 18.17
CA GLN A 43 5.01 -7.68 18.22
C GLN A 43 5.45 -8.08 16.81
N PRO A 44 6.72 -8.46 16.61
CA PRO A 44 7.18 -9.01 15.34
C PRO A 44 6.32 -10.20 14.91
N GLY A 45 5.75 -10.13 13.71
CA GLY A 45 4.86 -11.15 13.15
C GLY A 45 3.36 -10.88 13.34
N ASP A 46 2.98 -9.89 14.16
CA ASP A 46 1.60 -9.45 14.24
C ASP A 46 1.14 -8.82 12.92
N LYS A 47 -0.07 -9.19 12.50
CA LYS A 47 -0.74 -8.60 11.33
C LYS A 47 -1.77 -7.57 11.79
N TRP A 48 -1.29 -6.52 12.44
CA TRP A 48 -2.11 -5.45 12.99
C TRP A 48 -1.83 -4.15 12.30
N GLU A 49 -2.88 -3.42 11.97
CA GLU A 49 -2.86 -2.08 11.42
C GLU A 49 -3.51 -1.10 12.40
N PHE A 50 -3.18 0.17 12.31
CA PHE A 50 -3.86 1.23 13.06
C PHE A 50 -4.57 2.15 12.07
N ILE A 51 -5.91 2.12 12.09
CA ILE A 51 -6.74 2.83 11.10
C ILE A 51 -7.80 3.66 11.83
N ASN A 52 -7.78 4.98 11.63
CA ASN A 52 -8.77 5.90 12.21
C ASN A 52 -8.96 5.70 13.74
N GLY A 53 -7.86 5.60 14.48
CA GLY A 53 -7.88 5.45 15.94
C GLY A 53 -8.20 4.04 16.45
N LYS A 54 -8.19 3.03 15.57
CA LYS A 54 -8.53 1.64 15.93
C LYS A 54 -7.45 0.67 15.49
N ILE A 55 -7.19 -0.33 16.32
CA ILE A 55 -6.38 -1.48 15.94
C ILE A 55 -7.25 -2.43 15.11
N VAL A 56 -6.78 -2.76 13.90
CA VAL A 56 -7.39 -3.73 13.00
C VAL A 56 -6.48 -4.95 12.95
N MET A 57 -6.99 -6.08 13.42
CA MET A 57 -6.26 -7.36 13.38
C MET A 57 -6.72 -8.16 12.18
N HIS A 58 -5.77 -8.64 11.39
CA HIS A 58 -6.07 -9.42 10.20
C HIS A 58 -6.11 -10.91 10.50
N SER A 59 -7.13 -11.57 9.95
CA SER A 59 -7.21 -13.04 9.96
C SER A 59 -6.17 -13.66 9.03
N PRO A 60 -5.80 -14.95 9.24
CA PRO A 60 -4.95 -15.66 8.29
C PRO A 60 -5.49 -15.60 6.87
N ALA A 61 -4.62 -15.36 5.91
CA ALA A 61 -4.97 -15.27 4.49
C ALA A 61 -5.31 -16.65 3.92
N LYS A 62 -6.23 -16.69 2.93
CA LYS A 62 -6.50 -17.90 2.14
C LYS A 62 -5.31 -18.22 1.24
N GLU A 63 -5.14 -19.50 0.89
CA GLU A 63 -4.01 -19.98 0.05
C GLU A 63 -3.86 -19.19 -1.26
N LYS A 64 -4.97 -18.93 -1.98
CA LYS A 64 -4.94 -18.16 -3.23
C LYS A 64 -4.32 -16.76 -3.08
N HIS A 65 -4.57 -16.08 -1.95
CA HIS A 65 -3.97 -14.79 -1.62
C HIS A 65 -2.46 -14.96 -1.37
N THR A 66 -2.09 -15.91 -0.52
CA THR A 66 -0.70 -16.18 -0.16
C THR A 66 0.15 -16.53 -1.39
N VAL A 67 -0.37 -17.40 -2.26
CA VAL A 67 0.34 -17.82 -3.49
C VAL A 67 0.49 -16.66 -4.47
N ALA A 68 -0.57 -15.88 -4.71
CA ALA A 68 -0.49 -14.71 -5.62
C ALA A 68 0.54 -13.69 -5.09
N ARG A 69 0.50 -13.39 -3.79
CA ARG A 69 1.46 -12.50 -3.15
C ARG A 69 2.90 -13.00 -3.29
N GLN A 70 3.16 -14.27 -2.94
CA GLN A 70 4.51 -14.86 -3.01
C GLN A 70 5.09 -14.85 -4.43
N ARG A 71 4.27 -15.16 -5.43
CA ARG A 71 4.71 -15.15 -6.83
C ARG A 71 5.02 -13.74 -7.32
N LEU A 72 4.15 -12.78 -7.00
CA LEU A 72 4.38 -11.39 -7.39
C LEU A 72 5.59 -10.80 -6.66
N ASP A 73 5.71 -11.04 -5.36
CA ASP A 73 6.86 -10.63 -4.56
C ASP A 73 8.18 -11.19 -5.15
N TYR A 74 8.19 -12.47 -5.51
CA TYR A 74 9.36 -13.10 -6.16
C TYR A 74 9.72 -12.45 -7.50
N LEU A 75 8.72 -12.14 -8.35
CA LEU A 75 8.94 -11.44 -9.61
C LEU A 75 9.56 -10.05 -9.37
N LEU A 76 8.96 -9.28 -8.47
CA LEU A 76 9.41 -7.92 -8.16
C LEU A 76 10.83 -7.93 -7.57
N GLN A 77 11.09 -8.76 -6.56
CA GLN A 77 12.41 -8.88 -5.94
C GLN A 77 13.48 -9.32 -6.94
N THR A 78 13.18 -10.32 -7.77
CA THR A 78 14.13 -10.81 -8.78
C THR A 78 14.50 -9.71 -9.77
N TYR A 79 13.49 -9.06 -10.36
CA TYR A 79 13.72 -8.03 -11.36
C TYR A 79 14.48 -6.82 -10.80
N THR A 80 14.05 -6.33 -9.64
CA THR A 80 14.69 -5.15 -9.02
C THR A 80 16.12 -5.43 -8.58
N SER A 81 16.40 -6.66 -8.13
CA SER A 81 17.76 -7.07 -7.73
C SER A 81 18.71 -7.21 -8.93
N ILE A 82 18.25 -7.81 -10.04
CA ILE A 82 19.07 -7.96 -11.26
C ILE A 82 19.42 -6.59 -11.84
N ASN A 83 18.48 -5.64 -11.84
CA ASN A 83 18.64 -4.33 -12.46
C ASN A 83 19.08 -3.23 -11.48
N ASP A 84 19.28 -3.57 -10.22
CA ASP A 84 19.72 -2.63 -9.17
C ASP A 84 18.81 -1.39 -9.06
N LEU A 85 17.46 -1.60 -9.00
CA LEU A 85 16.46 -0.51 -9.10
C LEU A 85 15.95 0.00 -7.75
N GLY A 86 16.19 -0.72 -6.66
CA GLY A 86 15.70 -0.36 -5.34
C GLY A 86 15.40 -1.59 -4.48
N GLN A 87 14.49 -1.44 -3.53
CA GLN A 87 14.22 -2.48 -2.53
C GLN A 87 12.73 -2.85 -2.50
N VAL A 88 12.43 -4.14 -2.65
CA VAL A 88 11.10 -4.70 -2.41
C VAL A 88 11.02 -5.20 -0.98
N ARG A 89 9.87 -4.99 -0.34
CA ARG A 89 9.53 -5.55 0.97
C ARG A 89 8.15 -6.17 0.90
N SER A 90 7.93 -7.21 1.65
CA SER A 90 6.63 -7.86 1.78
C SER A 90 6.41 -8.25 3.23
N GLU A 91 5.16 -8.40 3.64
CA GLU A 91 4.70 -8.72 5.00
C GLU A 91 5.49 -8.02 6.14
N THR A 92 4.85 -7.74 7.25
CA THR A 92 5.47 -7.17 8.46
C THR A 92 6.19 -5.82 8.31
N SER A 93 6.13 -5.17 7.15
CA SER A 93 6.69 -3.84 6.91
C SER A 93 5.63 -2.76 7.20
N LEU A 94 5.57 -2.30 8.45
CA LEU A 94 4.57 -1.31 8.87
C LEU A 94 4.85 0.05 8.26
N VAL A 95 4.02 0.50 7.34
CA VAL A 95 4.09 1.85 6.74
C VAL A 95 3.39 2.82 7.68
N ALA A 96 4.16 3.72 8.28
CA ALA A 96 3.64 4.73 9.21
C ALA A 96 3.36 6.04 8.47
N LEU A 97 2.07 6.34 8.25
CA LEU A 97 1.61 7.58 7.64
C LEU A 97 1.23 8.62 8.70
N THR A 98 0.70 9.76 8.30
CA THR A 98 0.38 10.86 9.23
C THR A 98 -0.60 10.42 10.33
N ARG A 99 -1.63 9.67 9.99
CA ARG A 99 -2.70 9.25 10.89
C ARG A 99 -2.82 7.74 11.05
N ASN A 100 -2.53 6.99 10.01
CA ASN A 100 -2.75 5.54 9.95
C ASN A 100 -1.42 4.79 9.76
N ASP A 101 -1.42 3.52 10.17
CA ASP A 101 -0.32 2.59 9.97
C ASP A 101 -0.85 1.34 9.28
N TYR A 102 -0.25 0.99 8.16
CA TYR A 102 -0.68 -0.11 7.30
C TYR A 102 0.39 -1.19 7.15
N LEU A 103 -0.04 -2.43 6.92
CA LEU A 103 0.81 -3.56 6.56
C LEU A 103 0.44 -4.04 5.15
N PRO A 104 0.92 -3.35 4.10
CA PRO A 104 0.63 -3.76 2.74
C PRO A 104 1.30 -5.08 2.37
N ASP A 105 0.71 -5.79 1.41
CA ASP A 105 1.22 -7.09 0.99
C ASP A 105 2.60 -7.01 0.35
N ILE A 106 2.84 -6.00 -0.53
CA ILE A 106 4.14 -5.76 -1.14
C ILE A 106 4.38 -4.26 -1.29
N LEU A 107 5.62 -3.85 -1.03
CA LEU A 107 6.13 -2.49 -1.14
C LEU A 107 7.35 -2.43 -2.04
N PHE A 108 7.51 -1.34 -2.75
CA PHE A 108 8.77 -1.02 -3.42
C PHE A 108 9.22 0.40 -3.07
N PHE A 109 10.50 0.52 -2.80
CA PHE A 109 11.20 1.78 -2.59
C PHE A 109 12.29 1.94 -3.65
N THR A 110 12.30 3.06 -4.35
CA THR A 110 13.43 3.43 -5.19
C THR A 110 14.69 3.57 -4.34
N LYS A 111 15.88 3.55 -4.97
CA LYS A 111 17.15 3.74 -4.25
C LYS A 111 17.15 5.01 -3.40
N GLU A 112 16.61 6.08 -3.92
CA GLU A 112 16.53 7.38 -3.26
C GLU A 112 15.68 7.31 -1.98
N ARG A 113 14.55 6.62 -2.02
CA ARG A 113 13.71 6.43 -0.83
C ARG A 113 14.27 5.38 0.13
N ALA A 114 14.94 4.38 -0.38
CA ALA A 114 15.52 3.32 0.43
C ALA A 114 16.69 3.77 1.32
N VAL A 115 17.29 4.92 1.07
CA VAL A 115 18.43 5.46 1.86
C VAL A 115 18.13 5.57 3.35
N VAL A 116 16.87 5.84 3.72
CA VAL A 116 16.45 5.98 5.13
C VAL A 116 16.07 4.67 5.80
N ILE A 117 16.11 3.55 5.06
CA ILE A 117 15.78 2.22 5.59
C ILE A 117 17.05 1.57 6.13
N HIS A 118 17.10 1.33 7.43
CA HIS A 118 18.21 0.75 8.16
C HIS A 118 17.86 -0.65 8.72
N PRO A 119 18.80 -1.46 9.17
CA PRO A 119 18.53 -2.79 9.73
C PRO A 119 17.51 -2.81 10.87
N ASP A 120 17.44 -1.76 11.67
CA ASP A 120 16.51 -1.63 12.80
C ASP A 120 15.18 -0.93 12.42
N THR A 121 14.96 -0.62 11.13
CA THR A 121 13.72 0.01 10.68
C THR A 121 12.56 -0.97 10.80
N TRP A 122 11.56 -0.63 11.59
CA TRP A 122 10.31 -1.36 11.71
C TRP A 122 9.08 -0.53 11.31
N LYS A 123 9.21 0.83 11.32
CA LYS A 123 8.26 1.77 10.74
C LYS A 123 8.84 2.31 9.44
N TYR A 124 8.23 1.95 8.33
CA TYR A 124 8.68 2.33 7.01
C TYR A 124 8.04 3.66 6.57
N PRO A 125 8.79 4.49 5.81
CA PRO A 125 8.23 5.67 5.17
C PRO A 125 7.25 5.27 4.07
N ILE A 126 6.59 6.28 3.45
CA ILE A 126 5.76 6.05 2.26
C ILE A 126 6.57 5.37 1.15
N PRO A 127 6.13 4.23 0.61
CA PRO A 127 6.79 3.59 -0.54
C PRO A 127 6.49 4.32 -1.85
N ASP A 128 7.27 4.04 -2.90
CA ASP A 128 6.99 4.53 -4.25
C ASP A 128 5.87 3.74 -4.93
N PHE A 129 5.81 2.42 -4.66
CA PHE A 129 4.80 1.53 -5.23
C PHE A 129 4.28 0.57 -4.16
N VAL A 130 2.97 0.35 -4.16
CA VAL A 130 2.24 -0.50 -3.23
C VAL A 130 1.40 -1.51 -3.99
N VAL A 131 1.37 -2.74 -3.50
CA VAL A 131 0.45 -3.78 -3.95
C VAL A 131 -0.35 -4.31 -2.78
N GLU A 132 -1.66 -4.43 -2.96
CA GLU A 132 -2.56 -5.17 -2.07
C GLU A 132 -3.19 -6.33 -2.83
N ILE A 133 -3.16 -7.51 -2.25
CA ILE A 133 -3.83 -8.70 -2.78
C ILE A 133 -5.20 -8.77 -2.12
N LEU A 134 -6.25 -8.62 -2.90
CA LEU A 134 -7.61 -8.53 -2.37
C LEU A 134 -8.07 -9.80 -1.68
N SER A 135 -8.78 -9.60 -0.58
CA SER A 135 -9.52 -10.64 0.14
C SER A 135 -10.92 -10.14 0.51
N ASP A 136 -11.84 -11.06 0.81
CA ASP A 136 -13.21 -10.69 1.20
C ASP A 136 -13.25 -9.71 2.39
N SER A 137 -12.29 -9.80 3.30
CA SER A 137 -12.25 -9.01 4.54
C SER A 137 -11.57 -7.65 4.39
N THR A 138 -10.68 -7.48 3.40
CA THR A 138 -9.85 -6.26 3.26
C THR A 138 -10.19 -5.42 2.04
N ALA A 139 -10.83 -6.00 1.01
CA ALA A 139 -11.08 -5.35 -0.27
C ALA A 139 -11.73 -3.96 -0.18
N SER A 140 -12.63 -3.74 0.78
CA SER A 140 -13.25 -2.42 0.98
C SER A 140 -12.26 -1.39 1.51
N THR A 141 -11.39 -1.78 2.45
CA THR A 141 -10.35 -0.93 3.03
C THR A 141 -9.26 -0.62 2.00
N ASP A 142 -8.85 -1.65 1.22
CA ASP A 142 -7.80 -1.53 0.20
C ASP A 142 -8.26 -0.65 -0.97
N ARG A 143 -9.54 -0.74 -1.37
CA ARG A 143 -10.15 0.11 -2.42
C ARG A 143 -10.49 1.52 -1.96
N GLY A 144 -10.65 1.72 -0.67
CA GLY A 144 -11.03 2.99 -0.03
C GLY A 144 -9.86 3.68 0.65
N ILE A 145 -9.90 3.68 1.98
CA ILE A 145 -9.02 4.49 2.83
C ILE A 145 -7.52 4.26 2.58
N LYS A 146 -7.06 3.02 2.37
CA LYS A 146 -5.63 2.76 2.08
C LYS A 146 -5.22 3.42 0.77
N LYS A 147 -5.99 3.21 -0.30
CA LYS A 147 -5.72 3.81 -1.61
C LYS A 147 -5.67 5.34 -1.52
N GLU A 148 -6.62 5.96 -0.83
CA GLU A 148 -6.67 7.41 -0.65
C GLU A 148 -5.47 7.92 0.16
N ASP A 149 -5.13 7.23 1.23
CA ASP A 149 -4.05 7.63 2.14
C ASP A 149 -2.67 7.48 1.49
N TYR A 150 -2.42 6.38 0.75
CA TYR A 150 -1.19 6.21 -0.03
C TYR A 150 -1.04 7.31 -1.10
N ALA A 151 -2.11 7.67 -1.80
CA ALA A 151 -2.11 8.75 -2.78
C ALA A 151 -1.80 10.10 -2.13
N ALA A 152 -2.47 10.43 -1.02
CA ALA A 152 -2.27 11.67 -0.28
C ALA A 152 -0.81 11.86 0.19
N HIS A 153 -0.13 10.76 0.52
CA HIS A 153 1.27 10.74 0.95
C HIS A 153 2.28 10.58 -0.18
N GLY A 154 1.83 10.44 -1.45
CA GLY A 154 2.68 10.48 -2.63
C GLY A 154 3.33 9.14 -3.01
N ALA A 155 2.66 8.01 -2.76
CA ALA A 155 2.96 6.78 -3.46
C ALA A 155 2.60 6.96 -4.94
N LYS A 156 3.51 6.58 -5.84
CA LYS A 156 3.37 6.88 -7.29
C LYS A 156 2.43 5.92 -7.99
N GLU A 157 2.40 4.68 -7.52
CA GLU A 157 1.65 3.59 -8.15
C GLU A 157 1.03 2.67 -7.10
N TYR A 158 -0.17 2.16 -7.40
CA TYR A 158 -0.93 1.28 -6.52
C TYR A 158 -1.60 0.18 -7.34
N TRP A 159 -1.34 -1.07 -6.99
CA TRP A 159 -2.00 -2.20 -7.63
C TRP A 159 -2.95 -2.90 -6.66
N LEU A 160 -4.12 -3.24 -7.17
CA LEU A 160 -5.04 -4.17 -6.53
C LEU A 160 -5.06 -5.45 -7.35
N VAL A 161 -4.59 -6.54 -6.76
CA VAL A 161 -4.56 -7.86 -7.38
C VAL A 161 -5.70 -8.68 -6.83
N ASP A 162 -6.60 -9.13 -7.70
CA ASP A 162 -7.73 -9.97 -7.33
C ASP A 162 -7.46 -11.44 -7.72
N PRO A 163 -7.19 -12.33 -6.74
CA PRO A 163 -6.94 -13.74 -7.03
C PRO A 163 -8.18 -14.51 -7.51
N ASP A 164 -9.39 -14.03 -7.24
CA ASP A 164 -10.62 -14.69 -7.65
C ASP A 164 -10.92 -14.47 -9.12
N SER A 165 -10.85 -13.24 -9.57
CA SER A 165 -11.04 -12.88 -10.98
C SER A 165 -9.75 -12.93 -11.80
N GLN A 166 -8.59 -13.18 -11.16
CA GLN A 166 -7.25 -13.16 -11.76
C GLN A 166 -6.99 -11.87 -12.54
N LEU A 167 -7.26 -10.74 -11.89
CA LEU A 167 -7.23 -9.40 -12.46
C LEU A 167 -6.31 -8.50 -11.64
N VAL A 168 -5.62 -7.58 -12.33
CA VAL A 168 -4.86 -6.50 -11.70
C VAL A 168 -5.48 -5.16 -12.10
N GLU A 169 -5.85 -4.35 -11.12
CA GLU A 169 -6.16 -2.94 -11.29
C GLU A 169 -4.92 -2.13 -10.97
N GLN A 170 -4.44 -1.37 -11.94
CA GLN A 170 -3.27 -0.51 -11.82
C GLN A 170 -3.73 0.94 -11.74
N TYR A 171 -3.33 1.62 -10.67
CA TYR A 171 -3.62 3.02 -10.41
C TYR A 171 -2.33 3.83 -10.41
N LEU A 172 -2.37 5.02 -10.98
CA LEU A 172 -1.25 5.98 -10.99
C LEU A 172 -1.66 7.25 -10.25
N LEU A 173 -0.69 7.88 -9.60
CA LEU A 173 -0.90 9.12 -8.86
C LEU A 173 -1.09 10.31 -9.82
N ASP A 174 -2.17 11.05 -9.62
CA ASP A 174 -2.29 12.42 -10.07
C ASP A 174 -1.62 13.31 -9.00
N GLU A 175 -0.40 13.77 -9.26
CA GLU A 175 0.38 14.52 -8.27
C GLU A 175 -0.26 15.86 -7.88
N ALA A 176 -1.03 16.48 -8.79
CA ALA A 176 -1.68 17.75 -8.53
C ALA A 176 -2.90 17.59 -7.59
N LYS A 177 -3.63 16.50 -7.73
CA LYS A 177 -4.81 16.20 -6.91
C LYS A 177 -4.49 15.37 -5.67
N LYS A 178 -3.31 14.72 -5.64
CA LYS A 178 -2.97 13.72 -4.62
C LYS A 178 -3.99 12.58 -4.56
N GLU A 179 -4.41 12.11 -5.73
CA GLU A 179 -5.39 11.03 -5.89
C GLU A 179 -4.90 9.99 -6.90
N PHE A 180 -5.24 8.73 -6.66
CA PHE A 180 -5.02 7.69 -7.64
C PHE A 180 -6.16 7.65 -8.66
N TRP A 181 -5.81 7.63 -9.95
CA TRP A 181 -6.74 7.34 -11.04
C TRP A 181 -6.47 5.95 -11.62
N LEU A 182 -7.51 5.27 -12.05
CA LEU A 182 -7.40 3.95 -12.67
C LEU A 182 -6.74 4.09 -14.05
N PHE A 183 -5.50 3.63 -14.14
CA PHE A 183 -4.74 3.65 -15.40
C PHE A 183 -5.16 2.51 -16.32
N THR A 184 -5.25 1.27 -15.78
CA THR A 184 -5.67 0.10 -16.56
C THR A 184 -6.16 -1.03 -15.66
N LYS A 185 -6.93 -1.96 -16.28
CA LYS A 185 -7.25 -3.29 -15.73
C LYS A 185 -6.68 -4.34 -16.67
N LYS A 186 -5.98 -5.32 -16.12
CA LYS A 186 -5.28 -6.38 -16.86
C LYS A 186 -5.68 -7.75 -16.31
N THR A 187 -5.92 -8.69 -17.22
CA THR A 187 -6.28 -10.08 -16.91
C THR A 187 -5.14 -11.03 -17.28
N VAL A 188 -5.28 -12.31 -17.01
CA VAL A 188 -4.27 -13.35 -17.34
C VAL A 188 -3.88 -13.40 -18.83
N SER A 189 -4.69 -12.88 -19.73
CA SER A 189 -4.37 -12.81 -21.17
C SER A 189 -3.49 -11.60 -21.53
N ASP A 190 -3.26 -10.69 -20.61
CA ASP A 190 -2.55 -9.44 -20.85
C ASP A 190 -1.13 -9.46 -20.29
N ASN A 191 -0.31 -8.52 -20.76
CA ASN A 191 0.90 -8.10 -20.06
C ASN A 191 0.62 -6.85 -19.24
N ILE A 192 1.27 -6.77 -18.07
CA ILE A 192 1.29 -5.58 -17.23
C ILE A 192 2.70 -4.98 -17.23
N GLU A 193 2.77 -3.66 -17.17
CA GLU A 193 4.01 -2.89 -17.05
C GLU A 193 3.91 -1.99 -15.83
N CYS A 194 4.83 -2.14 -14.89
CA CYS A 194 4.96 -1.23 -13.75
C CYS A 194 5.53 0.10 -14.23
N LYS A 195 4.93 1.21 -13.82
CA LYS A 195 5.39 2.55 -14.20
C LYS A 195 6.41 3.13 -13.23
N THR A 196 6.46 2.58 -12.03
CA THR A 196 7.38 3.01 -10.97
C THR A 196 8.69 2.21 -10.99
N ILE A 197 8.66 0.95 -11.45
CA ILE A 197 9.85 0.11 -11.62
C ILE A 197 10.20 0.09 -13.11
N GLU A 198 11.27 0.77 -13.47
CA GLU A 198 11.68 0.95 -14.85
C GLU A 198 11.89 -0.38 -15.60
N GLY A 199 11.24 -0.52 -16.75
CA GLY A 199 11.35 -1.68 -17.64
C GLY A 199 10.65 -2.95 -17.13
N LEU A 200 10.10 -2.97 -15.94
CA LEU A 200 9.39 -4.14 -15.40
C LEU A 200 8.11 -4.39 -16.18
N ARG A 201 8.11 -5.48 -16.94
CA ARG A 201 6.95 -5.95 -17.70
C ARG A 201 6.90 -7.47 -17.69
N PHE A 202 5.70 -8.03 -17.48
CA PHE A 202 5.47 -9.49 -17.50
C PHE A 202 4.00 -9.82 -17.76
N PRO A 203 3.68 -11.07 -18.19
CA PRO A 203 2.28 -11.51 -18.35
C PRO A 203 1.61 -11.62 -16.97
N VAL A 204 0.40 -11.08 -16.81
CA VAL A 204 -0.38 -11.15 -15.57
C VAL A 204 -0.55 -12.60 -15.09
N ALA A 205 -0.63 -13.55 -16.03
CA ALA A 205 -0.68 -14.99 -15.71
C ALA A 205 0.47 -15.46 -14.81
N ALA A 206 1.64 -14.80 -14.85
CA ALA A 206 2.78 -15.16 -13.99
C ALA A 206 2.51 -14.97 -12.48
N ILE A 207 1.52 -14.16 -12.12
CA ILE A 207 1.06 -13.98 -10.72
C ILE A 207 0.31 -15.24 -10.25
N PHE A 208 -0.37 -15.93 -11.16
CA PHE A 208 -1.32 -17.00 -10.84
C PHE A 208 -0.85 -18.40 -11.26
N ASP A 209 0.16 -18.48 -12.14
CA ASP A 209 0.69 -19.72 -12.70
C ASP A 209 2.21 -19.84 -12.48
N GLU A 210 2.63 -20.92 -11.79
CA GLU A 210 4.03 -21.15 -11.44
C GLU A 210 4.95 -21.41 -12.65
N PRO A 211 4.59 -22.28 -13.62
CA PRO A 211 5.32 -22.46 -14.87
C PRO A 211 5.57 -21.14 -15.61
N ILE A 212 4.55 -20.31 -15.76
CA ILE A 212 4.66 -19.01 -16.46
C ILE A 212 5.59 -18.06 -15.68
N LYS A 213 5.44 -17.98 -14.36
CA LYS A 213 6.36 -17.20 -13.52
C LYS A 213 7.82 -17.61 -13.74
N MET A 214 8.10 -18.92 -13.71
CA MET A 214 9.45 -19.43 -13.89
C MET A 214 9.99 -19.21 -15.30
N GLN A 215 9.13 -19.19 -16.33
CA GLN A 215 9.53 -18.80 -17.68
C GLN A 215 9.99 -17.33 -17.72
N VAL A 216 9.20 -16.43 -17.17
CA VAL A 216 9.54 -14.98 -17.08
C VAL A 216 10.89 -14.77 -16.40
N VAL A 217 11.10 -15.40 -15.24
CA VAL A 217 12.36 -15.29 -14.51
C VAL A 217 13.56 -15.78 -15.31
N ARG A 218 13.43 -16.91 -16.01
CA ARG A 218 14.50 -17.44 -16.88
C ARG A 218 14.81 -16.49 -18.05
N GLU A 219 13.84 -15.76 -18.55
CA GLU A 219 14.04 -14.74 -19.60
C GLU A 219 14.83 -13.55 -19.09
N TRP A 220 14.57 -13.10 -17.85
CA TRP A 220 15.30 -12.00 -17.24
C TRP A 220 16.75 -12.32 -16.83
N LEU A 221 17.06 -13.62 -16.67
CA LEU A 221 18.40 -14.08 -16.30
C LEU A 221 19.31 -14.34 -17.51
N LYS A 222 18.85 -14.17 -18.74
CA LYS A 222 19.64 -14.31 -19.97
C LYS A 222 20.36 -13.03 -20.33
#